data_23103895ab285a7ad52a3adccfadf29d
#
_entry.id   23103895ab285a7ad52a3adccfadf29d
#
_cell.length_a   1.000
_cell.length_b   1.000
_cell.length_c   1.000
_cell.angle_alpha   90.00
_cell.angle_beta   90.00
_cell.angle_gamma   90.00
#
_symmetry.space_group_name_H-M   'P 1'
#
loop_
_entity.id
_entity.type
_entity.pdbx_description
1 polymer ?
#
loop_
_entity_poly.entity_id
_entity_poly.type
_entity_poly.pdbx_seq_one_letter_code
_entity_poly.pdbx_strand_id
1 'polypeptide(L)'
;MSRIAPLEPPYDADIQVQFDRIMRGAPPLMLFRVLAGNARAWEKFRAGSLLDRGPLSLREREIVIDRTCALTKCEYEWGVHVATFLRGVEFYTRLVGGL
;
A
#
# COMPACT_ATOMS: atom_id res chain seq x y z
N MET A 1 -7.25 6.24 -13.95
CA MET A 1 -8.56 6.69 -13.41
C MET A 1 -9.27 5.54 -12.73
N SER A 2 -9.81 5.78 -11.56
CA SER A 2 -10.52 4.76 -10.80
C SER A 2 -11.93 4.54 -11.37
N ARG A 3 -12.33 3.26 -11.48
CA ARG A 3 -13.71 2.93 -11.93
C ARG A 3 -14.72 3.17 -10.81
N ILE A 4 -14.28 3.11 -9.57
CA ILE A 4 -15.09 3.38 -8.40
C ILE A 4 -14.66 4.74 -7.87
N ALA A 5 -15.63 5.62 -7.62
CA ALA A 5 -15.32 6.95 -7.11
C ALA A 5 -14.68 6.83 -5.71
N PRO A 6 -13.49 7.39 -5.51
CA PRO A 6 -12.88 7.40 -4.19
C PRO A 6 -13.62 8.35 -3.25
N LEU A 7 -13.52 8.09 -1.94
CA LEU A 7 -14.03 9.04 -0.97
C LEU A 7 -13.29 10.37 -1.09
N GLU A 8 -14.04 11.45 -0.90
CA GLU A 8 -13.50 12.81 -0.90
C GLU A 8 -13.54 13.38 0.52
N PRO A 9 -12.56 14.23 0.89
CA PRO A 9 -12.59 14.89 2.18
C PRO A 9 -13.77 15.87 2.27
N PRO A 10 -14.33 16.14 3.47
CA PRO A 10 -13.89 15.57 4.75
C PRO A 10 -14.36 14.13 4.92
N TYR A 11 -13.51 13.31 5.56
CA TYR A 11 -13.85 11.91 5.84
C TYR A 11 -14.56 11.78 7.19
N ASP A 12 -15.34 10.71 7.38
CA ASP A 12 -15.91 10.39 8.68
C ASP A 12 -14.80 10.25 9.70
N ALA A 13 -15.10 10.60 10.97
CA ALA A 13 -14.09 10.69 12.01
C ALA A 13 -13.29 9.39 12.22
N ASP A 14 -13.97 8.25 12.20
CA ASP A 14 -13.32 6.95 12.36
C ASP A 14 -12.42 6.60 11.16
N ILE A 15 -12.86 6.92 9.96
CA ILE A 15 -12.06 6.72 8.74
C ILE A 15 -10.83 7.63 8.75
N GLN A 16 -11.01 8.88 9.17
CA GLN A 16 -9.89 9.83 9.25
C GLN A 16 -8.82 9.33 10.23
N VAL A 17 -9.22 8.80 11.38
CA VAL A 17 -8.30 8.22 12.35
C VAL A 17 -7.52 7.06 11.76
N GLN A 18 -8.20 6.20 10.99
CA GLN A 18 -7.57 5.05 10.35
C GLN A 18 -6.57 5.48 9.27
N PHE A 19 -6.93 6.46 8.46
CA PHE A 19 -6.02 7.02 7.46
C PHE A 19 -4.78 7.64 8.11
N ASP A 20 -4.98 8.43 9.16
CA ASP A 20 -3.86 9.07 9.86
C ASP A 20 -2.91 8.05 10.46
N ARG A 21 -3.46 6.96 10.99
CA ARG A 21 -2.65 5.88 11.57
C ARG A 21 -1.80 5.18 10.51
N ILE A 22 -2.38 4.88 9.36
CA ILE A 22 -1.67 4.19 8.27
C ILE A 22 -0.66 5.12 7.59
N MET A 23 -1.08 6.35 7.31
CA MET A 23 -0.30 7.31 6.52
C MET A 23 0.55 8.25 7.37
N ARG A 24 0.45 8.16 8.69
CA ARG A 24 1.15 9.05 9.62
C ARG A 24 0.88 10.53 9.32
N GLY A 25 -0.38 10.86 9.04
CA GLY A 25 -0.82 12.21 8.75
C GLY A 25 -0.67 12.67 7.31
N ALA A 26 -0.02 11.88 6.46
CA ALA A 26 0.06 12.19 5.03
C ALA A 26 -1.30 11.92 4.36
N PRO A 27 -1.55 12.53 3.17
CA PRO A 27 -2.78 12.27 2.44
C PRO A 27 -2.93 10.78 2.11
N PRO A 28 -4.15 10.23 2.22
CA PRO A 28 -4.38 8.81 1.97
C PRO A 28 -4.19 8.44 0.50
N LEU A 29 -3.68 7.23 0.27
CA LEU A 29 -3.56 6.70 -1.07
C LEU A 29 -4.93 6.54 -1.73
N MET A 30 -4.97 6.64 -3.05
CA MET A 30 -6.19 6.42 -3.83
C MET A 30 -6.81 5.06 -3.49
N LEU A 31 -5.99 4.02 -3.37
CA LEU A 31 -6.44 2.68 -2.99
C LEU A 31 -7.24 2.69 -1.69
N PHE A 32 -6.76 3.37 -0.68
CA PHE A 32 -7.44 3.44 0.62
C PHE A 32 -8.74 4.22 0.53
N ARG A 33 -8.75 5.30 -0.24
CA ARG A 33 -9.95 6.10 -0.45
C ARG A 33 -11.05 5.32 -1.17
N VAL A 34 -10.67 4.48 -2.11
CA VAL A 34 -11.62 3.62 -2.83
C VAL A 34 -12.16 2.53 -1.90
N LEU A 35 -11.28 1.84 -1.19
CA LEU A 35 -11.67 0.75 -0.29
C LEU A 35 -12.54 1.24 0.87
N ALA A 36 -12.23 2.40 1.41
CA ALA A 36 -12.98 2.96 2.55
C ALA A 36 -14.41 3.37 2.17
N GLY A 37 -14.73 3.44 0.88
CA GLY A 37 -16.09 3.66 0.42
C GLY A 37 -17.02 2.47 0.68
N ASN A 38 -16.49 1.31 1.00
CA ASN A 38 -17.24 0.13 1.40
C ASN A 38 -16.71 -0.32 2.77
N ALA A 39 -17.55 -0.19 3.81
CA ALA A 39 -17.14 -0.44 5.19
C ALA A 39 -16.58 -1.85 5.38
N ARG A 40 -17.23 -2.85 4.82
CA ARG A 40 -16.78 -4.25 4.95
C ARG A 40 -15.45 -4.49 4.23
N ALA A 41 -15.31 -3.99 3.02
CA ALA A 41 -14.09 -4.14 2.24
C ALA A 41 -12.91 -3.49 2.97
N TRP A 42 -13.13 -2.30 3.50
CA TRP A 42 -12.12 -1.56 4.25
C TRP A 42 -11.70 -2.28 5.53
N GLU A 43 -12.68 -2.80 6.27
CA GLU A 43 -12.42 -3.56 7.49
C GLU A 43 -11.59 -4.82 7.21
N LYS A 44 -12.00 -5.59 6.21
CA LYS A 44 -11.29 -6.83 5.84
C LYS A 44 -9.89 -6.56 5.31
N PHE A 45 -9.74 -5.53 4.53
CA PHE A 45 -8.43 -5.13 4.03
C PHE A 45 -7.48 -4.77 5.18
N ARG A 46 -7.96 -3.96 6.14
CA ARG A 46 -7.12 -3.57 7.28
C ARG A 46 -6.76 -4.76 8.18
N ALA A 47 -7.69 -5.69 8.36
CA ALA A 47 -7.47 -6.86 9.21
C ALA A 47 -6.43 -7.82 8.64
N GLY A 48 -6.31 -7.90 7.31
CA GLY A 48 -5.37 -8.79 6.63
C GLY A 48 -4.26 -8.07 5.88
N SER A 49 -3.94 -6.86 6.29
CA SER A 49 -2.95 -6.04 5.58
C SER A 49 -1.57 -6.68 5.54
N LEU A 50 -0.94 -6.63 4.37
CA LEU A 50 0.45 -7.05 4.20
C LEU A 50 1.44 -6.15 4.95
N LEU A 51 0.97 -5.03 5.47
CA LEU A 51 1.80 -4.12 6.26
C LEU A 51 1.85 -4.51 7.74
N ASP A 52 1.07 -5.51 8.14
CA ASP A 52 1.10 -6.01 9.51
C ASP A 52 2.45 -6.66 9.82
N ARG A 53 2.80 -6.62 11.10
CA ARG A 53 4.00 -7.30 11.56
C ARG A 53 3.82 -8.81 11.45
N GLY A 54 4.78 -9.46 10.81
CA GLY A 54 4.81 -10.90 10.65
C GLY A 54 6.24 -11.40 10.82
N PRO A 55 6.48 -12.65 10.45
CA PRO A 55 7.81 -13.26 10.60
C PRO A 55 8.85 -12.70 9.62
N LEU A 56 8.42 -12.02 8.55
CA LEU A 56 9.34 -11.46 7.56
C LEU A 56 9.86 -10.09 8.01
N SER A 57 11.14 -9.84 7.76
CA SER A 57 11.69 -8.50 7.93
C SER A 57 11.07 -7.55 6.90
N LEU A 58 11.19 -6.25 7.13
CA LEU A 58 10.73 -5.25 6.16
C LEU A 58 11.35 -5.50 4.78
N ARG A 59 12.66 -5.76 4.75
CA ARG A 59 13.37 -6.02 3.50
C ARG A 59 12.82 -7.26 2.78
N GLU A 60 12.65 -8.36 3.52
CA GLU A 60 12.11 -9.60 2.96
C GLU A 60 10.70 -9.42 2.44
N ARG A 61 9.86 -8.73 3.20
CA ARG A 61 8.49 -8.42 2.79
C ARG A 61 8.45 -7.64 1.49
N GLU A 62 9.27 -6.59 1.39
CA GLU A 62 9.29 -5.74 0.20
C GLU A 62 9.85 -6.48 -1.01
N ILE A 63 10.82 -7.36 -0.84
CA ILE A 63 11.31 -8.19 -1.95
C ILE A 63 10.17 -9.06 -2.51
N VAL A 64 9.41 -9.70 -1.64
CA VAL A 64 8.28 -10.56 -2.07
C VAL A 64 7.19 -9.74 -2.76
N ILE A 65 6.81 -8.63 -2.16
CA ILE A 65 5.74 -7.78 -2.71
C ILE A 65 6.16 -7.21 -4.06
N ASP A 66 7.34 -6.63 -4.14
CA ASP A 66 7.78 -5.96 -5.36
C ASP A 66 8.06 -6.96 -6.48
N ARG A 67 8.59 -8.13 -6.15
CA ARG A 67 8.76 -9.20 -7.13
C ARG A 67 7.42 -9.65 -7.69
N THR A 68 6.44 -9.81 -6.82
CA THR A 68 5.08 -10.19 -7.23
C THR A 68 4.47 -9.11 -8.13
N CYS A 69 4.63 -7.83 -7.76
CA CYS A 69 4.13 -6.72 -8.56
C CYS A 69 4.75 -6.70 -9.96
N ALA A 70 6.06 -6.95 -10.04
CA ALA A 70 6.76 -6.97 -11.32
C ALA A 70 6.28 -8.12 -12.21
N LEU A 71 6.14 -9.31 -11.64
CA LEU A 71 5.72 -10.50 -12.38
C LEU A 71 4.27 -10.40 -12.84
N THR A 72 3.41 -9.74 -12.08
CA THR A 72 1.99 -9.57 -12.40
C THR A 72 1.71 -8.26 -13.14
N LYS A 73 2.74 -7.45 -13.38
CA LYS A 73 2.63 -6.13 -14.02
C LYS A 73 1.71 -5.17 -13.26
N CYS A 74 1.72 -5.26 -11.93
CA CYS A 74 0.94 -4.39 -11.06
C CYS A 74 1.70 -3.09 -10.81
N GLU A 75 1.57 -2.13 -11.71
CA GLU A 75 2.35 -0.89 -11.68
C GLU A 75 2.00 -0.02 -10.48
N TYR A 76 0.75 0.02 -10.10
CA TYR A 76 0.31 0.86 -8.98
C TYR A 76 0.99 0.44 -7.68
N GLU A 77 0.90 -0.83 -7.32
CA GLU A 77 1.51 -1.34 -6.08
C GLU A 77 3.04 -1.26 -6.14
N TRP A 78 3.62 -1.57 -7.28
CA TRP A 78 5.05 -1.41 -7.50
C TRP A 78 5.48 0.02 -7.17
N GLY A 79 4.79 1.01 -7.76
CA GLY A 79 5.13 2.42 -7.56
C GLY A 79 4.99 2.87 -6.12
N VAL A 80 3.92 2.44 -5.44
CA VAL A 80 3.70 2.77 -4.03
C VAL A 80 4.82 2.22 -3.15
N HIS A 81 5.17 0.95 -3.32
CA HIS A 81 6.18 0.31 -2.49
C HIS A 81 7.58 0.83 -2.79
N VAL A 82 7.91 1.06 -4.05
CA VAL A 82 9.19 1.64 -4.43
C VAL A 82 9.36 3.04 -3.83
N ALA A 83 8.33 3.88 -3.94
CA ALA A 83 8.40 5.25 -3.41
C ALA A 83 8.46 5.30 -1.88
N THR A 84 7.83 4.34 -1.21
CA THR A 84 7.67 4.37 0.25
C THR A 84 8.76 3.61 0.98
N PHE A 85 9.16 2.44 0.49
CA PHE A 85 9.99 1.50 1.25
C PHE A 85 11.38 1.27 0.69
N LEU A 86 11.60 1.42 -0.61
CA LEU A 86 12.93 1.22 -1.16
C LEU A 86 13.81 2.42 -0.86
N ARG A 87 14.88 2.15 -0.15
CA ARG A 87 15.88 3.16 0.20
C ARG A 87 17.24 2.65 -0.28
N GLY A 88 17.83 3.36 -1.19
CA GLY A 88 19.15 3.05 -1.69
C GLY A 88 19.11 2.27 -2.99
N VAL A 89 20.07 2.63 -3.83
CA VAL A 89 20.21 2.10 -5.18
C VAL A 89 20.50 0.61 -5.19
N GLU A 90 21.26 0.13 -4.21
CA GLU A 90 21.64 -1.28 -4.15
C GLU A 90 20.45 -2.20 -4.05
N PHE A 91 19.52 -1.88 -3.16
CA PHE A 91 18.32 -2.71 -2.98
C PHE A 91 17.46 -2.69 -4.25
N TYR A 92 17.26 -1.51 -4.81
CA TYR A 92 16.52 -1.37 -6.07
C TYR A 92 17.18 -2.16 -7.20
N THR A 93 18.49 -2.06 -7.34
CA THR A 93 19.24 -2.75 -8.39
C THR A 93 19.09 -4.27 -8.28
N ARG A 94 19.17 -4.81 -7.06
CA ARG A 94 18.95 -6.24 -6.84
C ARG A 94 17.55 -6.67 -7.24
N LEU A 95 16.57 -5.87 -6.89
CA LEU A 95 15.18 -6.17 -7.18
C LEU A 95 14.93 -6.19 -8.69
N VAL A 96 15.36 -5.15 -9.37
CA VAL A 96 15.21 -5.02 -10.83
C VAL A 96 16.06 -6.05 -11.56
N GLY A 97 17.28 -6.26 -11.12
CA GLY A 97 18.20 -7.25 -11.71
C GLY A 97 17.70 -8.68 -11.59
N GLY A 98 16.82 -8.96 -10.65
CA GLY A 98 16.19 -10.26 -10.48
C GLY A 98 15.00 -10.51 -11.41
N LEU A 99 14.62 -9.52 -12.15
CA LEU A 99 13.53 -9.63 -13.10
C LEU A 99 14.02 -10.11 -14.46
#